data_fec98166ab47301d94ee8aec32bce14b
#
_entry.id   fec98166ab47301d94ee8aec32bce14b
#
_cell.length_a   1.000
_cell.length_b   1.000
_cell.length_c   1.000
_cell.angle_alpha   90.00
_cell.angle_beta   90.00
_cell.angle_gamma   90.00
#
_symmetry.space_group_name_H-M   'P 1'
#
loop_
_entity.id
_entity.type
_entity.pdbx_description
1 polymer ?
#
loop_
_entity_poly.entity_id
_entity_poly.type
_entity_poly.pdbx_seq_one_letter_code
_entity_poly.pdbx_strand_id
1 'polypeptide(L)'
;NPKIKVLWNHILTDILGSEETGVKAAELENLSDGNIYNYPCDGIFLAIGHSPNSEIFGEYLELDKNGYIKTISPSTKTNIEGVFACGDVQDSVYRQAVTAAGSGCQAAIDAERWLETKEI
;
A
#
# COMPACT_ATOMS: atom_id res chain seq x y z
N ASN A 1 9.05 10.95 23.75
CA ASN A 1 10.39 11.37 23.37
C ASN A 1 10.39 12.88 23.15
N PRO A 2 11.31 13.66 23.79
CA PRO A 2 11.30 15.13 23.69
C PRO A 2 11.66 15.67 22.30
N LYS A 3 12.16 14.84 21.39
CA LYS A 3 12.45 15.19 19.99
C LYS A 3 11.22 15.05 19.08
N ILE A 4 10.11 14.48 19.58
CA ILE A 4 8.89 14.29 18.81
C ILE A 4 7.90 15.37 19.22
N LYS A 5 7.39 16.13 18.26
CA LYS A 5 6.31 17.08 18.43
C LYS A 5 5.09 16.60 17.63
N VAL A 6 3.96 16.44 18.31
CA VAL A 6 2.69 16.11 17.64
C VAL A 6 1.92 17.39 17.39
N LEU A 7 1.51 17.59 16.14
CA LEU A 7 0.65 18.71 15.73
C LEU A 7 -0.76 18.16 15.49
N TRP A 8 -1.63 18.35 16.47
CA TRP A 8 -3.02 17.91 16.40
C TRP A 8 -3.87 18.86 15.55
N ASN A 9 -4.87 18.32 14.85
CA ASN A 9 -5.78 19.10 14.02
C ASN A 9 -5.09 19.87 12.87
N HIS A 10 -4.04 19.27 12.31
CA HIS A 10 -3.35 19.83 11.16
C HIS A 10 -3.48 18.91 9.95
N ILE A 11 -3.54 19.52 8.77
CA ILE A 11 -3.40 18.83 7.50
C ILE A 11 -2.21 19.40 6.74
N LEU A 12 -1.59 18.55 5.91
CA LEU A 12 -0.57 18.96 4.95
C LEU A 12 -1.28 19.47 3.69
N THR A 13 -1.07 20.74 3.35
CA THR A 13 -1.67 21.37 2.16
C THR A 13 -0.72 21.45 0.99
N ASP A 14 0.58 21.64 1.25
CA ASP A 14 1.60 21.67 0.20
C ASP A 14 2.98 21.24 0.72
N ILE A 15 3.88 20.89 -0.20
CA ILE A 15 5.28 20.53 0.06
C ILE A 15 6.17 21.52 -0.68
N LEU A 16 6.91 22.33 0.08
CA LEU A 16 7.76 23.38 -0.47
C LEU A 16 9.19 22.86 -0.68
N GLY A 17 9.72 23.12 -1.86
CA GLY A 17 11.07 22.73 -2.27
C GLY A 17 11.21 22.65 -3.78
N SER A 18 12.30 22.09 -4.26
CA SER A 18 12.54 21.80 -5.67
C SER A 18 13.40 20.55 -5.84
N GLU A 19 13.53 20.04 -7.07
CA GLU A 19 14.45 18.93 -7.37
C GLU A 19 15.90 19.25 -7.00
N GLU A 20 16.31 20.52 -7.15
CA GLU A 20 17.67 20.97 -6.83
C GLU A 20 17.92 21.11 -5.33
N THR A 21 16.94 21.63 -4.59
CA THR A 21 17.09 21.97 -3.17
C THR A 21 16.53 20.89 -2.22
N GLY A 22 15.78 19.93 -2.73
CA GLY A 22 15.01 18.99 -1.93
C GLY A 22 13.85 19.67 -1.20
N VAL A 23 13.23 18.96 -0.26
CA VAL A 23 12.17 19.49 0.61
C VAL A 23 12.76 20.52 1.55
N LYS A 24 12.04 21.65 1.73
CA LYS A 24 12.42 22.75 2.62
C LYS A 24 11.40 22.99 3.71
N ALA A 25 10.12 22.80 3.43
CA ALA A 25 9.07 22.96 4.41
C ALA A 25 7.81 22.17 4.00
N ALA A 26 6.99 21.88 4.99
CA ALA A 26 5.60 21.49 4.83
C ALA A 26 4.71 22.71 5.03
N GLU A 27 3.79 22.98 4.11
CA GLU A 27 2.72 23.94 4.38
C GLU A 27 1.62 23.19 5.15
N LEU A 28 1.27 23.72 6.31
CA LEU A 28 0.30 23.12 7.22
C LEU A 28 -0.87 24.05 7.46
N GLU A 29 -2.08 23.52 7.43
CA GLU A 29 -3.29 24.19 7.87
C GLU A 29 -3.73 23.65 9.23
N ASN A 30 -3.93 24.54 10.19
CA ASN A 30 -4.55 24.21 11.47
C ASN A 30 -6.07 24.26 11.33
N LEU A 31 -6.73 23.12 11.38
CA LEU A 31 -8.18 22.99 11.23
C LEU A 31 -8.99 23.62 12.38
N SER A 32 -8.34 24.01 13.48
CA SER A 32 -9.03 24.64 14.63
C SER A 32 -9.26 26.14 14.42
N ASP A 33 -8.40 26.82 13.68
CA ASP A 33 -8.45 28.27 13.45
C ASP A 33 -8.29 28.68 11.99
N GLY A 34 -8.05 27.72 11.08
CA GLY A 34 -7.83 27.95 9.65
C GLY A 34 -6.50 28.60 9.31
N ASN A 35 -5.56 28.69 10.27
CA ASN A 35 -4.27 29.31 10.02
C ASN A 35 -3.36 28.41 9.18
N ILE A 36 -2.80 28.97 8.11
CA ILE A 36 -1.85 28.28 7.21
C ILE A 36 -0.46 28.84 7.47
N TYR A 37 0.53 27.94 7.61
CA TYR A 37 1.90 28.31 7.86
C TYR A 37 2.91 27.26 7.35
N ASN A 38 4.14 27.70 7.10
CA ASN A 38 5.22 26.82 6.65
C ASN A 38 5.99 26.27 7.85
N TYR A 39 6.07 24.94 7.95
CA TYR A 39 6.84 24.22 8.94
C TYR A 39 8.15 23.73 8.31
N PRO A 40 9.32 24.27 8.67
CA PRO A 40 10.60 23.87 8.09
C PRO A 40 10.90 22.38 8.37
N CYS A 41 11.26 21.63 7.32
CA CYS A 41 11.68 20.23 7.41
C CYS A 41 12.52 19.83 6.20
N ASP A 42 13.34 18.81 6.36
CA ASP A 42 14.22 18.28 5.32
C ASP A 42 13.63 17.07 4.58
N GLY A 43 12.50 16.57 5.03
CA GLY A 43 11.80 15.44 4.42
C GLY A 43 10.42 15.22 5.01
N ILE A 44 9.53 14.56 4.24
CA ILE A 44 8.15 14.26 4.62
C ILE A 44 7.87 12.80 4.31
N PHE A 45 7.30 12.09 5.28
CA PHE A 45 6.78 10.73 5.11
C PHE A 45 5.27 10.72 5.27
N LEU A 46 4.57 10.28 4.24
CA LEU A 46 3.12 10.08 4.30
C LEU A 46 2.83 8.68 4.85
N ALA A 47 2.29 8.61 6.06
CA ALA A 47 1.95 7.36 6.74
C ALA A 47 0.43 7.27 7.01
N ILE A 48 -0.37 7.58 5.99
CA ILE A 48 -1.85 7.66 6.05
C ILE A 48 -2.56 6.34 5.77
N GLY A 49 -1.82 5.24 5.66
CA GLY A 49 -2.33 3.91 5.35
C GLY A 49 -2.09 3.50 3.91
N HIS A 50 -2.62 2.34 3.54
CA HIS A 50 -2.48 1.74 2.22
C HIS A 50 -3.85 1.32 1.69
N SER A 51 -4.06 1.55 0.41
CA SER A 51 -5.17 0.96 -0.35
C SER A 51 -4.56 0.09 -1.45
N PRO A 52 -4.97 -1.18 -1.59
CA PRO A 52 -4.45 -2.04 -2.63
C PRO A 52 -4.96 -1.58 -4.00
N ASN A 53 -4.10 -1.65 -5.04
CA ASN A 53 -4.49 -1.33 -6.42
C ASN A 53 -5.23 -2.51 -7.07
N SER A 54 -6.36 -2.87 -6.50
CA SER A 54 -7.17 -4.03 -6.87
C SER A 54 -8.50 -3.68 -7.53
N GLU A 55 -8.85 -2.39 -7.62
CA GLU A 55 -10.13 -1.92 -8.17
C GLU A 55 -10.40 -2.45 -9.58
N ILE A 56 -9.36 -2.53 -10.43
CA ILE A 56 -9.48 -3.05 -11.80
C ILE A 56 -9.90 -4.52 -11.86
N PHE A 57 -9.80 -5.26 -10.77
CA PHE A 57 -10.18 -6.67 -10.65
C PHE A 57 -11.49 -6.88 -9.90
N GLY A 58 -12.10 -5.81 -9.36
CA GLY A 58 -13.24 -5.89 -8.43
C GLY A 58 -14.50 -6.53 -9.01
N GLU A 59 -14.66 -6.53 -10.34
CA GLU A 59 -15.76 -7.21 -11.01
C GLU A 59 -15.53 -8.73 -11.21
N TYR A 60 -14.30 -9.20 -11.08
CA TYR A 60 -13.89 -10.57 -11.39
C TYR A 60 -13.41 -11.34 -10.16
N LEU A 61 -12.61 -10.70 -9.33
CA LEU A 61 -11.99 -11.33 -8.17
C LEU A 61 -12.73 -10.98 -6.88
N GLU A 62 -12.79 -11.94 -5.97
CA GLU A 62 -13.29 -11.67 -4.63
C GLU A 62 -12.31 -10.80 -3.86
N LEU A 63 -12.80 -9.65 -3.38
CA LEU A 63 -12.06 -8.74 -2.51
C LEU A 63 -12.57 -8.84 -1.07
N ASP A 64 -11.72 -8.51 -0.13
CA ASP A 64 -12.13 -8.31 1.26
C ASP A 64 -12.76 -6.91 1.44
N LYS A 65 -13.25 -6.62 2.65
CA LYS A 65 -13.88 -5.33 2.99
C LYS A 65 -12.95 -4.10 2.84
N ASN A 66 -11.64 -4.32 2.75
CA ASN A 66 -10.61 -3.29 2.59
C ASN A 66 -10.05 -3.24 1.17
N GLY A 67 -10.59 -4.04 0.24
CA GLY A 67 -10.18 -4.09 -1.15
C GLY A 67 -9.05 -5.09 -1.46
N TYR A 68 -8.53 -5.86 -0.51
CA TYR A 68 -7.49 -6.85 -0.79
C TYR A 68 -8.06 -8.07 -1.48
N ILE A 69 -7.31 -8.62 -2.47
CA ILE A 69 -7.71 -9.84 -3.18
C ILE A 69 -7.66 -11.02 -2.21
N LYS A 70 -8.77 -11.76 -2.11
CA LYS A 70 -8.83 -12.98 -1.30
C LYS A 70 -8.14 -14.13 -1.99
N THR A 71 -7.35 -14.88 -1.23
CA THR A 71 -6.74 -16.14 -1.66
C THR A 71 -7.28 -17.32 -0.85
N ILE A 72 -7.20 -18.51 -1.42
CA ILE A 72 -7.63 -19.76 -0.78
C ILE A 72 -6.44 -20.31 0.02
N SER A 73 -6.35 -19.92 1.30
CA SER A 73 -5.26 -20.36 2.19
C SER A 73 -5.16 -21.91 2.25
N PRO A 74 -3.93 -22.47 2.24
CA PRO A 74 -2.62 -21.80 2.30
C PRO A 74 -2.02 -21.45 0.92
N SER A 75 -2.78 -21.53 -0.17
CA SER A 75 -2.30 -21.25 -1.53
C SER A 75 -2.55 -19.79 -1.93
N THR A 76 -1.99 -19.39 -3.08
CA THR A 76 -2.20 -18.06 -3.69
C THR A 76 -3.34 -18.05 -4.71
N LYS A 77 -4.10 -19.14 -4.83
CA LYS A 77 -5.25 -19.29 -5.73
C LYS A 77 -6.36 -18.29 -5.35
N THR A 78 -6.97 -17.72 -6.36
CA THR A 78 -8.15 -16.85 -6.20
C THR A 78 -9.45 -17.66 -6.44
N ASN A 79 -10.59 -16.96 -6.44
CA ASN A 79 -11.88 -17.52 -6.85
C ASN A 79 -11.94 -17.91 -8.34
N ILE A 80 -10.98 -17.45 -9.17
CA ILE A 80 -10.91 -17.77 -10.59
C ILE A 80 -9.78 -18.77 -10.82
N GLU A 81 -10.08 -19.90 -11.44
CA GLU A 81 -9.10 -20.92 -11.78
C GLU A 81 -8.01 -20.39 -12.71
N GLY A 82 -6.75 -20.67 -12.39
CA GLY A 82 -5.59 -20.18 -13.16
C GLY A 82 -5.19 -18.74 -12.84
N VAL A 83 -5.88 -18.07 -11.91
CA VAL A 83 -5.54 -16.73 -11.42
C VAL A 83 -5.03 -16.81 -9.98
N PHE A 84 -3.86 -16.25 -9.76
CA PHE A 84 -3.15 -16.29 -8.48
C PHE A 84 -2.89 -14.85 -8.02
N ALA A 85 -2.93 -14.59 -6.71
CA ALA A 85 -2.65 -13.29 -6.13
C ALA A 85 -1.54 -13.38 -5.07
N CYS A 86 -0.59 -12.44 -5.14
CA CYS A 86 0.54 -12.38 -4.22
C CYS A 86 0.97 -10.93 -3.97
N GLY A 87 1.87 -10.73 -3.02
CA GLY A 87 2.37 -9.41 -2.65
C GLY A 87 1.35 -8.57 -1.89
N ASP A 88 1.57 -7.28 -1.88
CA ASP A 88 0.78 -6.32 -1.10
C ASP A 88 -0.70 -6.27 -1.50
N VAL A 89 -1.04 -6.67 -2.72
CA VAL A 89 -2.43 -6.67 -3.22
C VAL A 89 -3.32 -7.70 -2.50
N GLN A 90 -2.74 -8.73 -1.88
CA GLN A 90 -3.44 -9.73 -1.08
C GLN A 90 -3.05 -9.70 0.42
N ASP A 91 -1.92 -9.05 0.78
CA ASP A 91 -1.43 -9.00 2.16
C ASP A 91 -1.98 -7.76 2.88
N SER A 92 -3.11 -7.91 3.57
CA SER A 92 -3.70 -6.84 4.38
C SER A 92 -2.98 -6.61 5.72
N VAL A 93 -2.00 -7.44 6.09
CA VAL A 93 -1.40 -7.47 7.43
C VAL A 93 0.02 -6.92 7.45
N TYR A 94 0.93 -7.56 6.73
CA TYR A 94 2.37 -7.27 6.86
C TYR A 94 2.86 -6.22 5.86
N ARG A 95 2.57 -6.39 4.57
CA ARG A 95 2.96 -5.45 3.49
C ARG A 95 4.44 -5.10 3.54
N GLN A 96 5.27 -6.11 3.61
CA GLN A 96 6.71 -6.00 3.64
C GLN A 96 7.31 -6.63 2.38
N ALA A 97 8.43 -6.08 1.91
CA ALA A 97 9.12 -6.57 0.71
C ALA A 97 9.42 -8.09 0.80
N VAL A 98 9.83 -8.57 1.97
CA VAL A 98 10.13 -9.99 2.19
C VAL A 98 8.88 -10.87 2.14
N THR A 99 7.74 -10.42 2.67
CA THR A 99 6.48 -11.17 2.60
C THR A 99 5.91 -11.16 1.18
N ALA A 100 6.05 -10.04 0.48
CA ALA A 100 5.68 -9.92 -0.92
C ALA A 100 6.52 -10.87 -1.81
N ALA A 101 7.83 -10.92 -1.62
CA ALA A 101 8.72 -11.84 -2.33
C ALA A 101 8.37 -13.31 -2.02
N GLY A 102 8.10 -13.64 -0.74
CA GLY A 102 7.71 -14.99 -0.32
C GLY A 102 6.40 -15.45 -0.96
N SER A 103 5.37 -14.62 -0.93
CA SER A 103 4.08 -14.94 -1.59
C SER A 103 4.20 -14.96 -3.12
N GLY A 104 5.08 -14.14 -3.70
CA GLY A 104 5.41 -14.20 -5.12
C GLY A 104 6.02 -15.55 -5.53
N CYS A 105 6.96 -16.07 -4.73
CA CYS A 105 7.50 -17.41 -4.94
C CYS A 105 6.40 -18.49 -4.84
N GLN A 106 5.50 -18.40 -3.86
CA GLN A 106 4.38 -19.32 -3.73
C GLN A 106 3.45 -19.27 -4.96
N ALA A 107 3.14 -18.07 -5.47
CA ALA A 107 2.30 -17.91 -6.64
C ALA A 107 2.93 -18.50 -7.90
N ALA A 108 4.23 -18.37 -8.07
CA ALA A 108 4.96 -18.97 -9.18
C ALA A 108 4.87 -20.50 -9.14
N ILE A 109 5.07 -21.10 -7.95
CA ILE A 109 4.96 -22.55 -7.75
C ILE A 109 3.52 -23.03 -7.97
N ASP A 110 2.54 -22.29 -7.46
CA ASP A 110 1.12 -22.64 -7.67
C ASP A 110 0.73 -22.58 -9.14
N ALA A 111 1.24 -21.58 -9.89
CA ALA A 111 1.01 -21.46 -11.32
C ALA A 111 1.68 -22.59 -12.12
N GLU A 112 2.94 -22.93 -11.81
CA GLU A 112 3.66 -24.04 -12.42
C GLU A 112 2.88 -25.35 -12.25
N ARG A 113 2.51 -25.68 -11.02
CA ARG A 113 1.76 -26.90 -10.71
C ARG A 113 0.38 -26.93 -11.38
N TRP A 114 -0.28 -25.79 -11.47
CA TRP A 114 -1.55 -25.70 -12.19
C TRP A 114 -1.37 -25.96 -13.68
N LEU A 115 -0.34 -25.40 -14.32
CA LEU A 115 -0.03 -25.63 -15.72
C LEU A 115 0.28 -27.10 -16.01
N GLU A 116 1.01 -27.78 -15.12
CA GLU A 116 1.29 -29.22 -15.24
C GLU A 116 0.02 -30.09 -15.24
N THR A 117 -1.07 -29.62 -14.60
CA THR A 117 -2.36 -30.33 -14.63
C THR A 117 -3.17 -30.10 -15.90
N LYS A 118 -2.79 -29.13 -16.70
CA LYS A 118 -3.39 -28.85 -18.01
C LYS A 118 -2.51 -29.51 -19.07
N GLU A 119 -2.89 -30.65 -19.55
CA GLU A 119 -2.21 -31.28 -20.70
C GLU A 119 -2.16 -30.29 -21.87
N ILE A 120 -1.06 -29.51 -21.94
CA ILE A 120 -0.78 -28.55 -23.03
C ILE A 120 0.18 -29.23 -24.00
#